data_840e6d4f3f83ea72c59b16a58dee8a4d
#
_entry.id   840e6d4f3f83ea72c59b16a58dee8a4d
#
_cell.length_a   1.000
_cell.length_b   1.000
_cell.length_c   1.000
_cell.angle_alpha   90.00
_cell.angle_beta   90.00
_cell.angle_gamma   90.00
#
_symmetry.space_group_name_H-M   'P 1'
#
loop_
_entity.id
_entity.type
_entity.pdbx_description
1 polymer ?
#
loop_
_entity_poly.entity_id
_entity_poly.type
_entity_poly.pdbx_seq_one_letter_code
_entity_poly.pdbx_strand_id
1 'polypeptide(L)'
;IQVNLEEMHTIGIYGRKKFGKTNLLTVLIHSIKEKHSDYRMVYIDDGRKQLECFHNPEDANSIYFNKIDQLTEFLDQQGYCPKPGNSRGFQELENPTTVFILQSKMLFQSSGKNLISAFSKMAANAEEKGYYFIYSDIRKISSGDREAESYLNNSFSAAFLLDNIAEFVSDKGSRSVFGEMDVKELKTEYARCELGDGYFYDIESDELKKVKFLKA
;
A
#
# COMPACT_ATOMS: atom_id res chain seq x y z
N ILE A 1 2.84 16.14 9.28
CA ILE A 1 1.54 15.51 9.02
C ILE A 1 1.42 14.36 9.98
N GLN A 2 0.31 14.24 10.62
CA GLN A 2 -0.07 13.09 11.39
C GLN A 2 -0.98 12.24 10.51
N VAL A 3 -0.57 11.01 10.23
CA VAL A 3 -1.40 10.03 9.53
C VAL A 3 -2.21 9.30 10.58
N ASN A 4 -3.52 9.41 10.50
CA ASN A 4 -4.42 8.65 11.36
C ASN A 4 -4.78 7.34 10.64
N LEU A 5 -4.23 6.23 11.12
CA LEU A 5 -4.53 4.92 10.51
C LEU A 5 -6.00 4.51 10.70
N GLU A 6 -6.66 4.96 11.76
CA GLU A 6 -8.07 4.63 12.01
C GLU A 6 -9.00 5.21 10.93
N GLU A 7 -8.60 6.33 10.31
CA GLU A 7 -9.31 6.97 9.21
C GLU A 7 -8.78 6.56 7.82
N MET A 8 -7.53 6.07 7.75
CA MET A 8 -6.82 5.85 6.50
C MET A 8 -6.40 4.39 6.34
N HIS A 9 -7.34 3.53 5.98
CA HIS A 9 -7.10 2.08 5.88
C HIS A 9 -6.16 1.67 4.73
N THR A 10 -6.07 2.47 3.67
CA THR A 10 -5.22 2.12 2.52
C THR A 10 -4.40 3.32 2.08
N ILE A 11 -3.08 3.21 2.21
CA ILE A 11 -2.12 4.28 1.92
C ILE A 11 -1.22 3.90 0.76
N GLY A 12 -1.17 4.74 -0.28
CA GLY A 12 -0.24 4.62 -1.38
C GLY A 12 1.01 5.48 -1.19
N ILE A 13 2.20 4.94 -1.48
CA ILE A 13 3.46 5.68 -1.49
C ILE A 13 4.07 5.57 -2.89
N TYR A 14 4.02 6.64 -3.66
CA TYR A 14 4.45 6.67 -5.05
C TYR A 14 5.65 7.58 -5.26
N GLY A 15 6.39 7.33 -6.33
CA GLY A 15 7.50 8.18 -6.73
C GLY A 15 8.61 7.43 -7.45
N ARG A 16 9.46 8.16 -8.17
CA ARG A 16 10.61 7.59 -8.88
C ARG A 16 11.63 6.96 -7.93
N LYS A 17 12.56 6.20 -8.48
CA LYS A 17 13.68 5.64 -7.72
C LYS A 17 14.50 6.78 -7.09
N LYS A 18 14.97 6.57 -5.85
CA LYS A 18 15.83 7.50 -5.08
C LYS A 18 15.13 8.75 -4.54
N PHE A 19 13.81 8.89 -4.64
CA PHE A 19 13.06 10.02 -4.08
C PHE A 19 12.59 9.84 -2.63
N GLY A 20 13.06 8.81 -1.93
CA GLY A 20 12.84 8.67 -0.48
C GLY A 20 11.67 7.77 -0.06
N LYS A 21 11.05 7.01 -0.99
CA LYS A 21 9.93 6.09 -0.63
C LYS A 21 10.28 5.14 0.50
N THR A 22 11.45 4.49 0.43
CA THR A 22 11.89 3.56 1.47
C THR A 22 12.06 4.27 2.82
N ASN A 23 12.58 5.51 2.80
CA ASN A 23 12.72 6.31 4.01
C ASN A 23 11.35 6.64 4.65
N LEU A 24 10.38 7.08 3.85
CA LEU A 24 9.03 7.33 4.34
C LEU A 24 8.39 6.03 4.88
N LEU A 25 8.54 4.93 4.15
CA LEU A 25 8.02 3.64 4.58
C LEU A 25 8.65 3.20 5.92
N THR A 26 9.96 3.42 6.10
CA THR A 26 10.66 3.18 7.36
C THR A 26 10.04 3.98 8.51
N VAL A 27 9.83 5.28 8.30
CA VAL A 27 9.21 6.16 9.32
C VAL A 27 7.80 5.66 9.68
N LEU A 28 6.99 5.31 8.70
CA LEU A 28 5.63 4.79 8.94
C LEU A 28 5.66 3.48 9.73
N ILE A 29 6.50 2.52 9.33
CA ILE A 29 6.63 1.22 10.02
C ILE A 29 7.04 1.43 11.49
N HIS A 30 8.05 2.25 11.74
CA HIS A 30 8.49 2.53 13.11
C HIS A 30 7.38 3.21 13.93
N SER A 31 6.70 4.20 13.36
CA SER A 31 5.60 4.89 14.05
C SER A 31 4.44 3.96 14.37
N ILE A 32 4.11 3.03 13.48
CA ILE A 32 3.06 2.03 13.72
C ILE A 32 3.47 1.09 14.85
N LYS A 33 4.68 0.53 14.80
CA LYS A 33 5.18 -0.38 15.82
C LYS A 33 5.27 0.28 17.21
N GLU A 34 5.62 1.56 17.26
CA GLU A 34 5.70 2.30 18.52
C GLU A 34 4.33 2.55 19.13
N LYS A 35 3.33 2.89 18.31
CA LYS A 35 1.98 3.22 18.79
C LYS A 35 1.07 2.01 18.98
N HIS A 36 1.26 0.97 18.16
CA HIS A 36 0.40 -0.19 18.03
C HIS A 36 1.23 -1.47 18.05
N SER A 37 1.84 -1.75 19.20
CA SER A 37 2.73 -2.91 19.37
C SER A 37 2.02 -4.27 19.29
N ASP A 38 0.70 -4.27 19.40
CA ASP A 38 -0.20 -5.43 19.30
C ASP A 38 -0.63 -5.75 17.87
N TYR A 39 -0.39 -4.83 16.91
CA TYR A 39 -0.76 -5.04 15.52
C TYR A 39 0.14 -6.09 14.86
N ARG A 40 -0.48 -6.96 14.07
CA ARG A 40 0.25 -7.88 13.20
C ARG A 40 0.80 -7.14 11.99
N MET A 41 2.11 -7.28 11.76
CA MET A 41 2.82 -6.66 10.64
C MET A 41 3.15 -7.72 9.59
N VAL A 42 2.60 -7.60 8.40
CA VAL A 42 2.83 -8.52 7.27
C VAL A 42 3.62 -7.80 6.19
N TYR A 43 4.88 -8.17 6.03
CA TYR A 43 5.81 -7.60 5.07
C TYR A 43 5.82 -8.44 3.79
N ILE A 44 5.49 -7.83 2.66
CA ILE A 44 5.44 -8.48 1.35
C ILE A 44 6.43 -7.80 0.43
N ASP A 45 7.55 -8.45 0.20
CA ASP A 45 8.70 -7.91 -0.51
C ASP A 45 8.73 -8.36 -1.98
N ASP A 46 9.39 -7.59 -2.82
CA ASP A 46 9.56 -7.83 -4.25
C ASP A 46 10.80 -8.68 -4.62
N GLY A 47 11.38 -9.35 -3.66
CA GLY A 47 12.62 -10.14 -3.80
C GLY A 47 13.90 -9.34 -3.64
N ARG A 48 13.83 -8.01 -3.49
CA ARG A 48 15.00 -7.17 -3.15
C ARG A 48 15.32 -7.15 -1.66
N LYS A 49 14.48 -7.80 -0.86
CA LYS A 49 14.63 -7.96 0.59
C LYS A 49 14.73 -6.62 1.36
N GLN A 50 14.09 -5.59 0.85
CA GLN A 50 14.13 -4.26 1.47
C GLN A 50 13.30 -4.18 2.75
N LEU A 51 12.30 -5.04 2.90
CA LEU A 51 11.45 -5.12 4.08
C LEU A 51 11.94 -6.16 5.11
N GLU A 52 12.90 -7.01 4.74
CA GLU A 52 13.42 -8.07 5.63
C GLU A 52 14.00 -7.49 6.93
N CYS A 53 14.61 -6.30 6.88
CA CYS A 53 15.18 -5.64 8.06
C CYS A 53 14.14 -5.21 9.12
N PHE A 54 12.86 -5.14 8.76
CA PHE A 54 11.78 -4.81 9.69
C PHE A 54 11.13 -6.05 10.33
N HIS A 55 11.38 -7.22 9.73
CA HIS A 55 10.87 -8.49 10.24
C HIS A 55 11.67 -8.95 11.46
N ASN A 56 10.94 -9.30 12.52
CA ASN A 56 11.51 -9.98 13.68
C ASN A 56 10.98 -11.43 13.72
N PRO A 57 11.82 -12.44 13.45
CA PRO A 57 11.37 -13.83 13.41
C PRO A 57 10.96 -14.40 14.78
N GLU A 58 11.33 -13.74 15.88
CA GLU A 58 10.95 -14.12 17.24
C GLU A 58 9.57 -13.56 17.64
N ASP A 59 9.04 -12.61 16.86
CA ASP A 59 7.75 -11.99 17.10
C ASP A 59 6.67 -12.67 16.24
N ALA A 60 5.72 -13.34 16.87
CA ALA A 60 4.60 -14.01 16.21
C ALA A 60 3.71 -13.06 15.38
N ASN A 61 3.72 -11.77 15.71
CA ASN A 61 3.01 -10.72 15.00
C ASN A 61 3.82 -10.14 13.81
N SER A 62 5.04 -10.61 13.57
CA SER A 62 5.89 -10.16 12.48
C SER A 62 6.04 -11.26 11.42
N ILE A 63 5.43 -11.07 10.26
CA ILE A 63 5.40 -12.06 9.18
C ILE A 63 6.05 -11.49 7.93
N TYR A 64 6.89 -12.28 7.25
CA TYR A 64 7.62 -11.84 6.07
C TYR A 64 7.46 -12.80 4.90
N PHE A 65 7.11 -12.28 3.74
CA PHE A 65 6.98 -13.02 2.49
C PHE A 65 7.86 -12.42 1.40
N ASN A 66 8.67 -13.25 0.77
CA ASN A 66 9.43 -12.90 -0.44
C ASN A 66 9.16 -13.85 -1.61
N LYS A 67 8.16 -14.73 -1.46
CA LYS A 67 7.70 -15.68 -2.48
C LYS A 67 6.19 -15.69 -2.56
N ILE A 68 5.67 -15.66 -3.78
CA ILE A 68 4.21 -15.66 -4.05
C ILE A 68 3.52 -16.89 -3.48
N ASP A 69 4.14 -18.06 -3.59
CA ASP A 69 3.53 -19.32 -3.13
C ASP A 69 3.29 -19.31 -1.61
N GLN A 70 4.25 -18.81 -0.84
CA GLN A 70 4.13 -18.71 0.61
C GLN A 70 3.02 -17.72 1.01
N LEU A 71 2.95 -16.57 0.32
CA LEU A 71 1.89 -15.58 0.54
C LEU A 71 0.52 -16.15 0.17
N THR A 72 0.42 -16.86 -0.96
CA THR A 72 -0.84 -17.49 -1.40
C THR A 72 -1.32 -18.54 -0.40
N GLU A 73 -0.41 -19.37 0.10
CA GLU A 73 -0.71 -20.37 1.13
C GLU A 73 -1.20 -19.72 2.42
N PHE A 74 -0.53 -18.67 2.87
CA PHE A 74 -0.96 -17.90 4.04
C PHE A 74 -2.37 -17.32 3.84
N LEU A 75 -2.64 -16.69 2.70
CA LEU A 75 -3.95 -16.12 2.40
C LEU A 75 -5.04 -17.21 2.24
N ASP A 76 -4.70 -18.39 1.72
CA ASP A 76 -5.63 -19.53 1.67
C ASP A 76 -5.98 -20.03 3.08
N GLN A 77 -4.99 -20.14 3.96
CA GLN A 77 -5.20 -20.52 5.37
C GLN A 77 -6.07 -19.51 6.12
N GLN A 78 -5.98 -18.23 5.77
CA GLN A 78 -6.79 -17.15 6.32
C GLN A 78 -8.16 -17.02 5.62
N GLY A 79 -8.46 -17.85 4.61
CA GLY A 79 -9.74 -17.83 3.88
C GLY A 79 -9.86 -16.80 2.75
N TYR A 80 -8.77 -16.10 2.38
CA TYR A 80 -8.80 -15.05 1.35
C TYR A 80 -8.55 -15.53 -0.07
N CYS A 81 -7.89 -16.68 -0.25
CA CYS A 81 -7.63 -17.31 -1.55
C CYS A 81 -8.13 -18.75 -1.57
N PRO A 82 -9.45 -19.01 -1.53
CA PRO A 82 -9.95 -20.36 -1.52
C PRO A 82 -9.54 -21.08 -2.80
N LYS A 83 -8.93 -22.27 -2.66
CA LYS A 83 -8.64 -23.15 -3.80
C LYS A 83 -9.95 -23.55 -4.46
N PRO A 84 -9.99 -23.67 -5.81
CA PRO A 84 -11.17 -24.15 -6.50
C PRO A 84 -11.63 -25.49 -5.92
N GLY A 85 -12.87 -25.57 -5.42
CA GLY A 85 -13.44 -26.75 -4.81
C GLY A 85 -13.47 -26.77 -3.27
N ASN A 86 -12.81 -25.86 -2.59
CA ASN A 86 -12.90 -25.70 -1.14
C ASN A 86 -13.80 -24.50 -0.81
N SER A 87 -15.10 -24.71 -0.75
CA SER A 87 -16.02 -23.77 -0.10
C SER A 87 -15.93 -23.96 1.43
N ARG A 88 -14.81 -23.62 2.04
CA ARG A 88 -14.77 -23.41 3.48
C ARG A 88 -15.53 -22.10 3.74
N GLY A 89 -16.64 -22.21 4.45
CA GLY A 89 -17.32 -21.03 4.95
C GLY A 89 -16.32 -20.16 5.70
N PHE A 90 -16.47 -18.85 5.59
CA PHE A 90 -15.72 -17.87 6.37
C PHE A 90 -15.86 -18.27 7.85
N GLN A 91 -14.80 -18.80 8.44
CA GLN A 91 -14.71 -18.82 9.88
C GLN A 91 -14.35 -17.36 10.26
N GLU A 92 -15.23 -16.74 11.02
CA GLU A 92 -14.92 -15.51 11.76
C GLU A 92 -13.86 -15.86 12.82
N LEU A 93 -12.62 -15.92 12.38
CA LEU A 93 -11.50 -15.88 13.30
C LEU A 93 -11.42 -14.44 13.81
N GLU A 94 -11.33 -14.27 15.10
CA GLU A 94 -10.87 -13.01 15.69
C GLU A 94 -9.47 -12.73 15.14
N ASN A 95 -9.43 -12.04 14.01
CA ASN A 95 -8.17 -11.70 13.38
C ASN A 95 -7.59 -10.47 14.12
N PRO A 96 -6.36 -10.53 14.58
CA PRO A 96 -5.72 -9.36 15.13
C PRO A 96 -5.63 -8.28 14.04
N THR A 97 -5.75 -7.02 14.44
CA THR A 97 -5.52 -5.89 13.55
C THR A 97 -4.23 -6.08 12.79
N THR A 98 -4.29 -6.06 11.47
CA THR A 98 -3.19 -6.47 10.61
C THR A 98 -2.82 -5.39 9.61
N VAL A 99 -1.54 -5.02 9.59
CA VAL A 99 -0.98 -4.05 8.62
C VAL A 99 -0.21 -4.81 7.55
N PHE A 100 -0.69 -4.74 6.32
CA PHE A 100 -0.04 -5.30 5.14
C PHE A 100 0.84 -4.23 4.49
N ILE A 101 2.14 -4.49 4.40
CA ILE A 101 3.12 -3.61 3.78
C ILE A 101 3.59 -4.27 2.50
N LEU A 102 3.25 -3.67 1.37
CA LEU A 102 3.43 -4.26 0.05
C LEU A 102 4.45 -3.49 -0.78
N GLN A 103 5.48 -4.18 -1.23
CA GLN A 103 6.31 -3.74 -2.35
C GLN A 103 5.92 -4.51 -3.60
N SER A 104 5.49 -3.81 -4.60
CA SER A 104 4.53 -4.21 -5.63
C SER A 104 4.89 -5.29 -6.62
N LYS A 105 6.16 -5.54 -6.89
CA LYS A 105 6.49 -6.41 -8.03
C LYS A 105 6.02 -7.84 -7.89
N MET A 106 5.94 -8.38 -6.67
CA MET A 106 5.45 -9.75 -6.47
C MET A 106 3.98 -9.92 -6.82
N LEU A 107 3.15 -8.91 -6.51
CA LEU A 107 1.71 -8.98 -6.73
C LEU A 107 1.33 -8.91 -8.22
N PHE A 108 2.24 -8.42 -9.08
CA PHE A 108 1.93 -8.03 -10.45
C PHE A 108 2.60 -8.90 -11.52
N GLN A 109 3.28 -9.94 -11.13
CA GLN A 109 3.72 -10.96 -12.08
C GLN A 109 2.53 -11.82 -12.52
N SER A 110 2.61 -12.39 -13.72
CA SER A 110 1.50 -13.11 -14.38
C SER A 110 0.83 -14.21 -13.54
N SER A 111 1.51 -14.73 -12.53
CA SER A 111 0.98 -15.68 -11.53
C SER A 111 0.20 -15.00 -10.40
N GLY A 112 0.24 -13.67 -10.29
CA GLY A 112 -0.34 -12.91 -9.17
C GLY A 112 -1.79 -12.47 -9.34
N LYS A 113 -2.50 -12.88 -10.40
CA LYS A 113 -3.91 -12.48 -10.63
C LYS A 113 -4.82 -12.81 -9.46
N ASN A 114 -4.65 -13.99 -8.87
CA ASN A 114 -5.45 -14.42 -7.70
C ASN A 114 -5.14 -13.57 -6.46
N LEU A 115 -3.88 -13.14 -6.30
CA LEU A 115 -3.48 -12.29 -5.17
C LEU A 115 -4.10 -10.90 -5.24
N ILE A 116 -4.13 -10.28 -6.43
CA ILE A 116 -4.78 -8.97 -6.58
C ILE A 116 -6.27 -9.05 -6.28
N SER A 117 -6.94 -10.08 -6.76
CA SER A 117 -8.36 -10.31 -6.42
C SER A 117 -8.55 -10.51 -4.91
N ALA A 118 -7.63 -11.22 -4.24
CA ALA A 118 -7.68 -11.40 -2.80
C ALA A 118 -7.48 -10.06 -2.06
N PHE A 119 -6.45 -9.28 -2.42
CA PHE A 119 -6.21 -7.98 -1.81
C PHE A 119 -7.32 -6.98 -2.09
N SER A 120 -7.94 -6.99 -3.28
CA SER A 120 -9.12 -6.17 -3.57
C SER A 120 -10.27 -6.47 -2.63
N LYS A 121 -10.55 -7.76 -2.39
CA LYS A 121 -11.61 -8.18 -1.46
C LYS A 121 -11.29 -7.82 -0.02
N MET A 122 -10.02 -7.94 0.38
CA MET A 122 -9.56 -7.55 1.71
C MET A 122 -9.68 -6.05 1.91
N ALA A 123 -9.30 -5.24 0.91
CA ALA A 123 -9.40 -3.79 0.95
C ALA A 123 -10.87 -3.32 1.03
N ALA A 124 -11.80 -4.04 0.36
CA ALA A 124 -13.23 -3.77 0.45
C ALA A 124 -13.82 -3.91 1.85
N ASN A 125 -13.21 -4.75 2.67
CA ASN A 125 -13.66 -5.05 4.03
C ASN A 125 -12.63 -4.59 5.08
N ALA A 126 -11.74 -3.69 4.71
CA ALA A 126 -10.59 -3.31 5.52
C ALA A 126 -11.00 -2.76 6.88
N GLU A 127 -11.94 -1.83 6.90
CA GLU A 127 -12.45 -1.21 8.11
C GLU A 127 -13.11 -2.24 9.05
N GLU A 128 -14.04 -3.04 8.51
CA GLU A 128 -14.77 -4.05 9.30
C GLU A 128 -13.84 -5.12 9.89
N LYS A 129 -12.76 -5.47 9.17
CA LYS A 129 -11.85 -6.56 9.53
C LYS A 129 -10.57 -6.10 10.25
N GLY A 130 -10.39 -4.80 10.45
CA GLY A 130 -9.17 -4.25 11.04
C GLY A 130 -7.93 -4.46 10.18
N TYR A 131 -8.06 -4.31 8.85
CA TYR A 131 -6.95 -4.40 7.92
C TYR A 131 -6.49 -3.03 7.47
N TYR A 132 -5.18 -2.86 7.39
CA TYR A 132 -4.52 -1.68 6.87
C TYR A 132 -3.55 -2.08 5.78
N PHE A 133 -3.47 -1.27 4.72
CA PHE A 133 -2.59 -1.54 3.59
C PHE A 133 -1.68 -0.35 3.34
N ILE A 134 -0.38 -0.60 3.32
CA ILE A 134 0.62 0.37 2.89
C ILE A 134 1.28 -0.16 1.63
N TYR A 135 0.99 0.48 0.52
CA TYR A 135 1.51 0.10 -0.78
C TYR A 135 2.60 1.05 -1.23
N SER A 136 3.76 0.54 -1.63
CA SER A 136 4.89 1.37 -2.08
C SER A 136 5.39 0.96 -3.46
N ASP A 137 5.29 1.85 -4.46
CA ASP A 137 5.87 1.64 -5.79
C ASP A 137 6.22 2.96 -6.52
N ILE A 138 6.71 2.78 -7.75
CA ILE A 138 6.96 3.87 -8.70
C ILE A 138 5.65 4.38 -9.29
N ARG A 139 4.69 3.50 -9.50
CA ARG A 139 3.41 3.75 -10.16
C ARG A 139 2.27 3.08 -9.40
N LYS A 140 1.06 3.41 -9.79
CA LYS A 140 -0.13 2.70 -9.36
C LYS A 140 -0.06 1.20 -9.67
N ILE A 141 -0.92 0.45 -9.05
CA ILE A 141 -1.07 -0.98 -9.23
C ILE A 141 -1.47 -1.30 -10.68
N SER A 142 -0.75 -2.21 -11.32
CA SER A 142 -1.03 -2.74 -12.66
C SER A 142 -0.70 -4.22 -12.72
N SER A 143 -1.65 -5.06 -13.09
CA SER A 143 -1.53 -6.54 -13.09
C SER A 143 -2.00 -7.21 -14.36
N GLY A 144 -2.69 -6.47 -15.23
CA GLY A 144 -3.41 -7.02 -16.37
C GLY A 144 -4.81 -7.56 -16.05
N ASP A 145 -5.24 -7.53 -14.79
CA ASP A 145 -6.63 -7.69 -14.38
C ASP A 145 -7.23 -6.30 -14.09
N ARG A 146 -7.90 -5.75 -15.09
CA ARG A 146 -8.39 -4.36 -15.05
C ARG A 146 -9.43 -4.10 -13.96
N GLU A 147 -10.26 -5.07 -13.66
CA GLU A 147 -11.32 -4.93 -12.66
C GLU A 147 -10.72 -4.89 -11.26
N ALA A 148 -9.88 -5.86 -10.92
CA ALA A 148 -9.20 -5.91 -9.64
C ALA A 148 -8.23 -4.73 -9.44
N GLU A 149 -7.52 -4.31 -10.52
CA GLU A 149 -6.68 -3.10 -10.51
C GLU A 149 -7.49 -1.85 -10.20
N SER A 150 -8.61 -1.66 -10.90
CA SER A 150 -9.47 -0.50 -10.71
C SER A 150 -10.01 -0.47 -9.28
N TYR A 151 -10.49 -1.60 -8.80
CA TYR A 151 -11.04 -1.72 -7.45
C TYR A 151 -9.98 -1.37 -6.39
N LEU A 152 -8.80 -1.98 -6.45
CA LEU A 152 -7.73 -1.75 -5.47
C LEU A 152 -7.19 -0.31 -5.56
N ASN A 153 -7.05 0.25 -6.77
CA ASN A 153 -6.61 1.64 -6.92
C ASN A 153 -7.64 2.65 -6.40
N ASN A 154 -8.92 2.32 -6.44
CA ASN A 154 -10.00 3.18 -5.91
C ASN A 154 -10.23 3.00 -4.39
N SER A 155 -9.61 1.99 -3.77
CA SER A 155 -9.72 1.75 -2.32
C SER A 155 -8.73 2.55 -1.48
N PHE A 156 -7.86 3.35 -2.10
CA PHE A 156 -6.91 4.20 -1.35
C PHE A 156 -7.66 5.32 -0.62
N SER A 157 -7.38 5.47 0.66
CA SER A 157 -7.86 6.58 1.50
C SER A 157 -6.89 7.77 1.44
N ALA A 158 -5.60 7.50 1.29
CA ALA A 158 -4.57 8.53 1.21
C ALA A 158 -3.40 8.12 0.30
N ALA A 159 -2.69 9.11 -0.22
CA ALA A 159 -1.51 8.87 -1.04
C ALA A 159 -0.38 9.85 -0.72
N PHE A 160 0.85 9.32 -0.67
CA PHE A 160 2.08 10.10 -0.67
C PHE A 160 2.72 10.06 -2.05
N LEU A 161 3.05 11.21 -2.60
CA LEU A 161 3.80 11.33 -3.83
C LEU A 161 5.16 11.98 -3.56
N LEU A 162 6.22 11.21 -3.81
CA LEU A 162 7.61 11.63 -3.66
C LEU A 162 8.22 11.87 -5.04
N ASP A 163 7.64 12.82 -5.78
CA ASP A 163 8.05 13.17 -7.13
C ASP A 163 7.36 14.46 -7.60
N ASN A 164 7.63 14.87 -8.85
CA ASN A 164 6.89 15.93 -9.50
C ASN A 164 5.44 15.50 -9.74
N ILE A 165 4.52 16.12 -9.02
CA ILE A 165 3.10 15.76 -9.07
C ILE A 165 2.51 15.95 -10.48
N ALA A 166 2.92 16.98 -11.20
CA ALA A 166 2.40 17.25 -12.53
C ALA A 166 2.82 16.18 -13.56
N GLU A 167 4.01 15.61 -13.44
CA GLU A 167 4.43 14.47 -14.26
C GLU A 167 3.67 13.20 -13.89
N PHE A 168 3.49 12.96 -12.59
CA PHE A 168 2.77 11.79 -12.10
C PHE A 168 1.29 11.80 -12.55
N VAL A 169 0.60 12.90 -12.36
CA VAL A 169 -0.82 13.07 -12.73
C VAL A 169 -1.03 13.13 -14.25
N SER A 170 -0.01 13.53 -15.03
CA SER A 170 -0.08 13.49 -16.50
C SER A 170 -0.03 12.09 -17.09
N ASP A 171 0.49 11.11 -16.36
CA ASP A 171 0.37 9.70 -16.70
C ASP A 171 -1.09 9.25 -16.53
N LYS A 172 -1.75 8.89 -17.66
CA LYS A 172 -3.17 8.48 -17.69
C LYS A 172 -3.52 7.41 -16.65
N GLY A 173 -2.52 6.63 -16.26
CA GLY A 173 -2.67 5.60 -15.26
C GLY A 173 -2.72 6.10 -13.83
N SER A 174 -2.15 7.24 -13.52
CA SER A 174 -2.04 7.75 -12.15
C SER A 174 -3.19 8.68 -11.74
N ARG A 175 -4.00 9.13 -12.72
CA ARG A 175 -5.17 9.98 -12.46
C ARG A 175 -6.19 9.37 -11.51
N SER A 176 -6.33 8.04 -11.51
CA SER A 176 -7.30 7.35 -10.64
C SER A 176 -6.95 7.45 -9.15
N VAL A 177 -5.71 7.80 -8.79
CA VAL A 177 -5.30 7.96 -7.39
C VAL A 177 -5.50 9.40 -6.91
N PHE A 178 -5.31 10.38 -7.80
CA PHE A 178 -5.32 11.81 -7.45
C PHE A 178 -6.55 12.56 -8.02
N GLY A 179 -7.63 11.84 -8.34
CA GLY A 179 -8.86 12.46 -8.83
C GLY A 179 -8.70 13.24 -10.14
N GLU A 180 -9.60 14.18 -10.40
CA GLU A 180 -9.59 15.08 -11.56
C GLU A 180 -8.87 16.41 -11.29
N MET A 181 -7.71 16.38 -10.65
CA MET A 181 -6.93 17.59 -10.43
C MET A 181 -6.57 18.29 -11.75
N ASP A 182 -6.67 19.61 -11.78
CA ASP A 182 -6.23 20.40 -12.93
C ASP A 182 -4.70 20.32 -13.06
N VAL A 183 -4.25 19.53 -14.04
CA VAL A 183 -2.82 19.33 -14.34
C VAL A 183 -2.10 20.63 -14.66
N LYS A 184 -2.80 21.66 -15.19
CA LYS A 184 -2.18 22.97 -15.51
C LYS A 184 -1.89 23.75 -14.24
N GLU A 185 -2.82 23.76 -13.30
CA GLU A 185 -2.66 24.39 -12.00
C GLU A 185 -1.51 23.74 -11.22
N LEU A 186 -1.50 22.41 -11.16
CA LEU A 186 -0.43 21.64 -10.54
C LEU A 186 0.95 21.88 -11.15
N LYS A 187 1.05 22.06 -12.48
CA LYS A 187 2.31 22.39 -13.16
C LYS A 187 2.85 23.76 -12.78
N THR A 188 1.99 24.70 -12.49
CA THR A 188 2.38 26.08 -12.16
C THR A 188 2.78 26.21 -10.69
N GLU A 189 2.02 25.59 -9.81
CA GLU A 189 2.16 25.78 -8.36
C GLU A 189 3.18 24.81 -7.73
N TYR A 190 3.32 23.61 -8.30
CA TYR A 190 4.11 22.52 -7.72
C TYR A 190 5.28 22.02 -8.59
N ALA A 191 5.78 22.89 -9.46
CA ALA A 191 6.78 22.53 -10.47
C ALA A 191 8.14 22.06 -9.93
N ARG A 192 8.45 22.28 -8.64
CA ARG A 192 9.74 21.93 -8.05
C ARG A 192 9.57 21.07 -6.81
N CYS A 193 10.01 19.82 -6.91
CA CYS A 193 10.13 18.90 -5.80
C CYS A 193 11.62 18.57 -5.61
N GLU A 194 12.19 18.99 -4.49
CA GLU A 194 13.56 18.65 -4.09
C GLU A 194 13.60 17.28 -3.41
N LEU A 195 14.79 16.73 -3.26
CA LEU A 195 14.95 15.48 -2.51
C LEU A 195 14.47 15.64 -1.06
N GLY A 196 13.53 14.82 -0.64
CA GLY A 196 12.89 14.89 0.67
C GLY A 196 11.61 15.72 0.69
N ASP A 197 11.27 16.42 -0.40
CA ASP A 197 9.94 16.98 -0.59
C ASP A 197 8.98 15.95 -1.15
N GLY A 198 7.69 16.14 -0.90
CA GLY A 198 6.63 15.35 -1.48
C GLY A 198 5.28 15.99 -1.24
N TYR A 199 4.25 15.26 -1.60
CA TYR A 199 2.87 15.67 -1.43
C TYR A 199 2.13 14.57 -0.68
N PHE A 200 1.27 14.99 0.21
CA PHE A 200 0.27 14.14 0.83
C PHE A 200 -1.09 14.52 0.27
N TYR A 201 -1.81 13.55 -0.22
CA TYR A 201 -3.16 13.70 -0.71
C TYR A 201 -4.10 12.86 0.14
N ASP A 202 -5.00 13.55 0.81
CA ASP A 202 -6.13 12.93 1.49
C ASP A 202 -7.26 12.82 0.47
N ILE A 203 -7.62 11.60 0.12
CA ILE A 203 -8.57 11.34 -0.97
C ILE A 203 -9.99 11.64 -0.53
N GLU A 204 -10.31 11.42 0.74
CA GLU A 204 -11.65 11.64 1.27
C GLU A 204 -12.00 13.14 1.35
N SER A 205 -11.07 13.95 1.83
CA SER A 205 -11.24 15.40 1.93
C SER A 205 -10.89 16.18 0.65
N ASP A 206 -10.32 15.49 -0.36
CA ASP A 206 -9.75 16.08 -1.59
C ASP A 206 -8.69 17.16 -1.30
N GLU A 207 -7.90 16.95 -0.24
CA GLU A 207 -6.93 17.92 0.25
C GLU A 207 -5.50 17.50 -0.13
N LEU A 208 -4.80 18.36 -0.89
CA LEU A 208 -3.39 18.18 -1.27
C LEU A 208 -2.49 19.10 -0.43
N LYS A 209 -1.52 18.51 0.26
CA LYS A 209 -0.54 19.23 1.09
C LYS A 209 0.88 18.94 0.62
N LYS A 210 1.68 20.01 0.44
CA LYS A 210 3.13 19.83 0.29
C LYS A 210 3.74 19.45 1.64
N VAL A 211 4.60 18.44 1.63
CA VAL A 211 5.21 17.89 2.85
C VAL A 211 6.72 17.74 2.67
N LYS A 212 7.45 17.85 3.75
CA LYS A 212 8.88 17.56 3.80
C LYS A 212 9.11 16.37 4.71
N PHE A 213 9.77 15.34 4.17
CA PHE A 213 10.08 14.14 4.92
C PHE A 213 11.46 14.27 5.56
N LEU A 214 11.51 14.04 6.86
CA LEU A 214 12.78 13.94 7.57
C LEU A 214 13.47 12.63 7.19
N LYS A 215 14.80 12.65 7.24
CA LYS A 215 15.58 11.43 7.05
C LYS A 215 15.37 10.54 8.29
N ALA A 216 15.01 9.26 8.04
CA ALA A 216 14.95 8.24 9.07
C ALA A 216 16.34 7.90 9.59
#